data_d9e042de51ce2d37ba4bdb61442ba60b
#
_entry.id   d9e042de51ce2d37ba4bdb61442ba60b
#
_cell.length_a   1.000
_cell.length_b   1.000
_cell.length_c   1.000
_cell.angle_alpha   90.00
_cell.angle_beta   90.00
_cell.angle_gamma   90.00
#
_symmetry.space_group_name_H-M   'P 1'
#
loop_
_entity.id
_entity.type
_entity.pdbx_description
1 polymer ?
#
loop_
_entity_poly.entity_id
_entity_poly.type
_entity_poly.pdbx_seq_one_letter_code
_entity_poly.pdbx_strand_id
1 'polypeptide(L)'
;MSGRAKVFLMITGFALTTPAAAQAPGPPATAFDGRYVGVSAHVSKSTAHGRQCSREHTPETLTITNGAVQSSTGDRWTGTVSSQGGLVIRNKRSMRVDAQIDPQGAIKGRYQGPACMVDYVWHKQPA
;
A
#
# COMPACT_ATOMS: atom_id res chain seq x y z
N MET A 1 -37.84 -55.70 42.41
CA MET A 1 -37.63 -55.49 40.96
C MET A 1 -37.02 -54.10 40.78
N SER A 2 -35.75 -54.05 40.49
CA SER A 2 -35.00 -52.82 40.43
C SER A 2 -35.05 -52.24 39.01
N GLY A 3 -35.73 -51.10 38.89
CA GLY A 3 -35.69 -50.34 37.66
C GLY A 3 -34.45 -49.47 37.66
N ARG A 4 -33.50 -49.81 36.84
CA ARG A 4 -32.33 -48.97 36.61
C ARG A 4 -32.73 -47.80 35.68
N ALA A 5 -32.86 -46.63 36.20
CA ALA A 5 -32.98 -45.41 35.41
C ALA A 5 -31.62 -45.12 34.79
N LYS A 6 -31.51 -45.21 33.48
CA LYS A 6 -30.37 -44.73 32.73
C LYS A 6 -30.52 -43.22 32.58
N VAL A 7 -29.70 -42.50 33.31
CA VAL A 7 -29.56 -41.07 33.09
C VAL A 7 -28.69 -40.87 31.85
N PHE A 8 -29.31 -40.44 30.76
CA PHE A 8 -28.60 -39.97 29.58
C PHE A 8 -28.14 -38.55 29.85
N LEU A 9 -26.85 -38.39 30.11
CA LEU A 9 -26.22 -37.09 30.18
C LEU A 9 -26.03 -36.58 28.73
N MET A 10 -26.93 -35.71 28.26
CA MET A 10 -26.71 -34.99 27.02
C MET A 10 -25.70 -33.91 27.27
N ILE A 11 -24.47 -34.12 26.83
CA ILE A 11 -23.46 -33.09 26.74
C ILE A 11 -23.78 -32.27 25.52
N THR A 12 -24.49 -31.16 25.68
CA THR A 12 -24.66 -30.14 24.65
C THR A 12 -23.33 -29.41 24.54
N GLY A 13 -22.54 -29.83 23.56
CA GLY A 13 -21.33 -29.10 23.20
C GLY A 13 -21.71 -27.74 22.64
N PHE A 14 -21.50 -26.69 23.42
CA PHE A 14 -21.53 -25.33 22.90
C PHE A 14 -20.34 -25.18 21.98
N ALA A 15 -20.58 -25.21 20.68
CA ALA A 15 -19.61 -24.76 19.71
C ALA A 15 -19.48 -23.24 19.88
N LEU A 16 -18.41 -22.79 20.52
CA LEU A 16 -18.01 -21.41 20.54
C LEU A 16 -17.56 -21.03 19.13
N THR A 17 -18.49 -20.62 18.30
CA THR A 17 -18.17 -19.88 17.10
C THR A 17 -17.67 -18.51 17.54
N THR A 18 -16.37 -18.34 17.64
CA THR A 18 -15.78 -17.01 17.73
C THR A 18 -16.20 -16.25 16.47
N PRO A 19 -16.97 -15.14 16.58
CA PRO A 19 -17.20 -14.31 15.43
C PRO A 19 -15.82 -13.87 14.92
N ALA A 20 -15.56 -14.07 13.63
CA ALA A 20 -14.41 -13.45 13.00
C ALA A 20 -14.50 -11.96 13.34
N ALA A 21 -13.65 -11.51 14.26
CA ALA A 21 -13.60 -10.11 14.60
C ALA A 21 -13.35 -9.35 13.31
N ALA A 22 -14.34 -8.56 12.87
CA ALA A 22 -14.09 -7.54 11.88
C ALA A 22 -12.88 -6.79 12.40
N GLN A 23 -11.75 -6.93 11.72
CA GLN A 23 -10.53 -6.25 12.12
C GLN A 23 -10.87 -4.76 12.14
N ALA A 24 -10.90 -4.18 13.33
CA ALA A 24 -10.89 -2.73 13.45
C ALA A 24 -9.78 -2.22 12.52
N PRO A 25 -10.01 -1.13 11.74
CA PRO A 25 -8.94 -0.55 10.97
C PRO A 25 -7.75 -0.40 11.90
N GLY A 26 -6.68 -1.12 11.59
CA GLY A 26 -5.47 -1.07 12.39
C GLY A 26 -5.00 0.37 12.58
N PRO A 27 -4.17 0.67 13.57
CA PRO A 27 -3.60 2.00 13.73
C PRO A 27 -2.96 2.42 12.41
N PRO A 28 -2.97 3.72 12.05
CA PRO A 28 -2.30 4.21 10.86
C PRO A 28 -0.88 3.63 10.78
N ALA A 29 -0.47 3.24 9.60
CA ALA A 29 0.86 2.65 9.38
C ALA A 29 1.94 3.71 9.54
N THR A 30 2.30 4.04 10.78
CA THR A 30 3.32 5.05 11.11
C THR A 30 4.74 4.55 10.91
N ALA A 31 4.91 3.22 10.77
CA ALA A 31 6.22 2.60 10.55
C ALA A 31 6.93 3.11 9.28
N PHE A 32 6.17 3.60 8.32
CA PHE A 32 6.70 4.10 7.06
C PHE A 32 6.78 5.61 6.99
N ASP A 33 6.42 6.31 8.04
CA ASP A 33 6.45 7.77 8.07
C ASP A 33 7.87 8.29 7.85
N GLY A 34 7.96 9.35 7.08
CA GLY A 34 9.23 9.99 6.77
C GLY A 34 9.22 10.71 5.43
N ARG A 35 10.38 11.20 5.07
CA ARG A 35 10.61 11.88 3.81
C ARG A 35 11.38 10.97 2.86
N TYR A 36 10.87 10.83 1.65
CA TYR A 36 11.43 9.97 0.61
C TYR A 36 11.84 10.82 -0.58
N VAL A 37 13.13 10.83 -0.86
CA VAL A 37 13.68 11.59 -1.98
C VAL A 37 13.59 10.78 -3.25
N GLY A 38 13.20 11.43 -4.34
CA GLY A 38 13.17 10.82 -5.66
C GLY A 38 14.56 10.44 -6.13
N VAL A 39 14.68 9.24 -6.67
CA VAL A 39 15.93 8.71 -7.23
C VAL A 39 15.84 8.66 -8.74
N SER A 40 14.80 8.02 -9.26
CA SER A 40 14.63 7.86 -10.70
C SER A 40 13.18 7.63 -11.10
N ALA A 41 12.86 8.06 -12.30
CA ALA A 41 11.67 7.68 -13.04
C ALA A 41 12.12 7.21 -14.42
N HIS A 42 12.04 5.92 -14.66
CA HIS A 42 12.53 5.27 -15.86
C HIS A 42 11.39 4.77 -16.72
N VAL A 43 11.34 5.18 -17.97
CA VAL A 43 10.35 4.69 -18.94
C VAL A 43 10.78 3.30 -19.41
N SER A 44 10.11 2.26 -18.92
CA SER A 44 10.46 0.86 -19.26
C SER A 44 9.82 0.38 -20.54
N LYS A 45 8.67 0.95 -20.91
CA LYS A 45 8.01 0.70 -22.19
C LYS A 45 7.39 1.98 -22.72
N SER A 46 7.50 2.21 -24.01
CA SER A 46 6.85 3.31 -24.71
C SER A 46 6.37 2.83 -26.07
N THR A 47 5.16 3.21 -26.45
CA THR A 47 4.66 3.00 -27.80
C THR A 47 5.13 4.12 -28.74
N ALA A 48 5.07 3.90 -30.05
CA ALA A 48 5.45 4.89 -31.05
C ALA A 48 4.68 6.22 -30.95
N HIS A 49 3.55 6.23 -30.25
CA HIS A 49 2.74 7.42 -29.99
C HIS A 49 2.99 8.02 -28.60
N GLY A 50 4.03 7.59 -27.91
CA GLY A 50 4.33 7.89 -26.52
C GLY A 50 4.79 9.32 -26.21
N ARG A 51 4.25 10.33 -26.88
CA ARG A 51 4.53 11.74 -26.58
C ARG A 51 4.07 12.17 -25.18
N GLN A 52 3.29 11.33 -24.50
CA GLN A 52 2.74 11.62 -23.17
C GLN A 52 3.60 11.08 -22.02
N CYS A 53 4.61 10.30 -22.32
CA CYS A 53 5.50 9.77 -21.30
C CYS A 53 6.67 10.71 -21.11
N SER A 54 6.73 11.28 -19.93
CA SER A 54 7.86 12.14 -19.53
C SER A 54 9.17 11.38 -19.75
N ARG A 55 10.17 12.09 -20.25
CA ARG A 55 11.54 11.58 -20.30
C ARG A 55 11.97 11.16 -18.90
N GLU A 56 13.02 10.35 -18.82
CA GLU A 56 13.65 10.03 -17.55
C GLU A 56 13.89 11.30 -16.74
N HIS A 57 13.42 11.29 -15.49
CA HIS A 57 13.52 12.43 -14.60
C HIS A 57 13.61 11.95 -13.15
N THR A 58 13.95 12.85 -12.27
CA THR A 58 13.90 12.58 -10.84
C THR A 58 12.50 12.91 -10.32
N PRO A 59 11.79 11.95 -9.74
CA PRO A 59 10.46 12.22 -9.19
C PRO A 59 10.55 13.15 -7.98
N GLU A 60 9.45 13.82 -7.69
CA GLU A 60 9.33 14.72 -6.55
C GLU A 60 9.47 13.97 -5.23
N THR A 61 9.98 14.68 -4.21
CA THR A 61 10.02 14.17 -2.84
C THR A 61 8.61 13.86 -2.35
N LEU A 62 8.45 12.69 -1.75
CA LEU A 62 7.23 12.27 -1.06
C LEU A 62 7.42 12.39 0.45
N THR A 63 6.41 12.85 1.14
CA THR A 63 6.35 12.84 2.60
C THR A 63 5.22 11.93 3.03
N ILE A 64 5.49 11.00 3.93
CA ILE A 64 4.50 10.11 4.52
C ILE A 64 4.31 10.50 5.97
N THR A 65 3.07 10.82 6.33
CA THR A 65 2.67 11.19 7.69
C THR A 65 1.42 10.41 8.08
N ASN A 66 1.51 9.60 9.12
CA ASN A 66 0.39 8.73 9.56
C ASN A 66 -0.19 7.90 8.40
N GLY A 67 0.69 7.39 7.54
CA GLY A 67 0.30 6.60 6.38
C GLY A 67 -0.28 7.40 5.21
N ALA A 68 -0.36 8.72 5.30
CA ALA A 68 -0.79 9.58 4.20
C ALA A 68 0.42 10.10 3.43
N VAL A 69 0.36 9.99 2.11
CA VAL A 69 1.44 10.38 1.20
C VAL A 69 1.11 11.71 0.54
N GLN A 70 2.08 12.59 0.49
CA GLN A 70 2.00 13.85 -0.24
C GLN A 70 3.33 14.15 -0.92
N SER A 71 3.28 14.68 -2.15
CA SER A 71 4.47 15.25 -2.78
C SER A 71 4.72 16.68 -2.33
N SER A 72 5.97 17.09 -2.42
CA SER A 72 6.39 18.43 -1.98
C SER A 72 5.82 19.56 -2.83
N THR A 73 5.68 19.35 -4.14
CA THR A 73 5.25 20.37 -5.11
C THR A 73 4.65 19.70 -6.36
N GLY A 74 4.34 20.49 -7.36
CA GLY A 74 4.07 20.04 -8.73
C GLY A 74 2.77 19.24 -8.92
N ASP A 75 2.87 18.04 -9.41
CA ASP A 75 1.73 17.21 -9.79
C ASP A 75 0.87 16.75 -8.61
N ARG A 76 1.26 17.09 -7.40
CA ARG A 76 0.50 16.80 -6.18
C ARG A 76 0.12 15.33 -6.07
N TRP A 77 1.13 14.51 -5.96
CA TRP A 77 0.92 13.11 -5.64
C TRP A 77 0.34 12.96 -4.25
N THR A 78 -0.73 12.22 -4.14
CA THR A 78 -1.36 11.87 -2.86
C THR A 78 -1.65 10.38 -2.83
N GLY A 79 -1.69 9.82 -1.64
CA GLY A 79 -1.99 8.41 -1.51
C GLY A 79 -1.98 7.93 -0.07
N THR A 80 -2.02 6.63 0.08
CA THR A 80 -2.03 5.94 1.37
C THR A 80 -1.10 4.76 1.37
N VAL A 81 -0.56 4.45 2.54
CA VAL A 81 0.31 3.29 2.78
C VAL A 81 -0.45 2.28 3.63
N SER A 82 -0.45 1.02 3.20
CA SER A 82 -0.96 -0.08 4.01
C SER A 82 0.01 -0.46 5.12
N SER A 83 -0.47 -1.20 6.11
CA SER A 83 0.37 -1.72 7.20
C SER A 83 1.51 -2.62 6.72
N GLN A 84 1.42 -3.16 5.52
CA GLN A 84 2.42 -4.03 4.89
C GLN A 84 3.34 -3.29 3.93
N GLY A 85 3.24 -1.97 3.85
CA GLY A 85 4.06 -1.15 2.98
C GLY A 85 3.58 -1.04 1.54
N GLY A 86 2.41 -1.57 1.24
CA GLY A 86 1.76 -1.35 -0.06
C GLY A 86 1.31 0.09 -0.19
N LEU A 87 1.58 0.70 -1.32
CA LEU A 87 1.36 2.12 -1.56
C LEU A 87 0.66 2.32 -2.88
N VAL A 88 -0.41 3.10 -2.86
CA VAL A 88 -1.07 3.60 -4.06
C VAL A 88 -1.03 5.12 -4.03
N ILE A 89 -0.43 5.71 -5.05
CA ILE A 89 -0.41 7.16 -5.20
C ILE A 89 -1.02 7.57 -6.53
N ARG A 90 -1.66 8.72 -6.50
CA ARG A 90 -2.31 9.32 -7.67
C ARG A 90 -1.94 10.78 -7.75
N ASN A 91 -1.82 11.29 -8.97
CA ASN A 91 -1.67 12.72 -9.17
C ASN A 91 -3.00 13.36 -9.60
N LYS A 92 -3.02 14.68 -9.74
CA LYS A 92 -4.21 15.42 -10.18
C LYS A 92 -4.65 15.09 -11.61
N ARG A 93 -3.82 14.43 -12.42
CA ARG A 93 -4.14 13.94 -13.76
C ARG A 93 -4.70 12.52 -13.75
N SER A 94 -5.01 11.99 -12.56
CA SER A 94 -5.50 10.62 -12.36
C SER A 94 -4.51 9.51 -12.75
N MET A 95 -3.24 9.84 -12.87
CA MET A 95 -2.19 8.82 -12.99
C MET A 95 -2.08 8.05 -11.68
N ARG A 96 -2.07 6.74 -11.77
CA ARG A 96 -1.93 5.86 -10.62
C ARG A 96 -0.58 5.15 -10.65
N VAL A 97 0.14 5.22 -9.55
CA VAL A 97 1.36 4.44 -9.31
C VAL A 97 1.08 3.45 -8.19
N ASP A 98 1.28 2.17 -8.48
CA ASP A 98 1.28 1.11 -7.48
C ASP A 98 2.72 0.86 -7.05
N ALA A 99 2.96 0.91 -5.76
CA ALA A 99 4.31 0.85 -5.20
C ALA A 99 4.38 0.00 -3.94
N GLN A 100 5.59 -0.34 -3.56
CA GLN A 100 5.90 -1.07 -2.35
C GLN A 100 7.08 -0.41 -1.65
N ILE A 101 6.97 -0.25 -0.34
CA ILE A 101 8.07 0.20 0.51
C ILE A 101 8.75 -1.03 1.11
N ASP A 102 10.04 -1.14 0.92
CA ASP A 102 10.83 -2.22 1.50
C ASP A 102 11.36 -1.86 2.91
N PRO A 103 11.87 -2.84 3.67
CA PRO A 103 12.39 -2.58 5.01
C PRO A 103 13.58 -1.62 5.05
N GLN A 104 14.30 -1.44 3.95
CA GLN A 104 15.43 -0.52 3.86
C GLN A 104 15.01 0.92 3.57
N GLY A 105 13.71 1.15 3.37
CA GLY A 105 13.18 2.48 3.08
C GLY A 105 13.24 2.86 1.61
N ALA A 106 13.32 1.90 0.70
CA ALA A 106 13.17 2.18 -0.72
C ALA A 106 11.70 2.00 -1.13
N ILE A 107 11.18 2.97 -1.87
CA ILE A 107 9.89 2.85 -2.54
C ILE A 107 10.16 2.54 -4.00
N LYS A 108 9.59 1.44 -4.48
CA LYS A 108 9.62 1.06 -5.90
C LYS A 108 8.19 0.96 -6.39
N GLY A 109 7.89 1.74 -7.42
CA GLY A 109 6.54 1.82 -7.96
C GLY A 109 6.51 1.76 -9.47
N ARG A 110 5.32 1.51 -10.00
CA ARG A 110 5.10 1.43 -11.43
C ARG A 110 3.80 2.12 -11.82
N TYR A 111 3.90 2.96 -12.83
CA TYR A 111 2.78 3.45 -13.59
C TYR A 111 2.61 2.60 -14.85
N GLN A 112 1.41 2.06 -15.04
CA GLN A 112 1.03 1.36 -16.27
C GLN A 112 -0.04 2.17 -16.97
N GLY A 113 0.36 2.87 -18.00
CA GLY A 113 -0.56 3.61 -18.85
C GLY A 113 -0.77 2.92 -20.20
N PRO A 114 -1.72 3.41 -21.01
CA PRO A 114 -1.97 2.86 -22.34
C PRO A 114 -0.81 3.09 -23.32
N ALA A 115 -0.01 4.12 -23.09
CA ALA A 115 1.08 4.51 -23.98
C ALA A 115 2.48 4.19 -23.43
N CYS A 116 2.63 4.03 -22.11
CA CYS A 116 3.94 3.79 -21.49
C CYS A 116 3.84 3.14 -20.12
N MET A 117 4.97 2.59 -19.69
CA MET A 117 5.20 2.15 -18.31
C MET A 117 6.37 2.92 -17.76
N VAL A 118 6.23 3.39 -16.52
CA VAL A 118 7.29 4.14 -15.84
C VAL A 118 7.58 3.48 -14.51
N ASP A 119 8.84 3.19 -14.27
CA ASP A 119 9.32 2.65 -12.99
C ASP A 119 9.90 3.79 -12.15
N TYR A 120 9.34 3.96 -10.96
CA TYR A 120 9.72 5.01 -10.01
C TYR A 120 10.49 4.43 -8.85
N VAL A 121 11.49 5.17 -8.38
CA VAL A 121 12.25 4.83 -7.18
C VAL A 121 12.41 6.06 -6.30
N TRP A 122 12.13 5.89 -5.02
CA TRP A 122 12.42 6.86 -3.96
C TRP A 122 13.20 6.18 -2.85
N HIS A 123 14.00 6.96 -2.14
CA HIS A 123 14.69 6.49 -0.94
C HIS A 123 14.37 7.36 0.26
N LYS A 124 14.15 6.72 1.40
CA LYS A 124 13.93 7.41 2.66
C LYS A 124 15.18 8.18 3.05
N GLN A 125 15.01 9.45 3.40
CA GLN A 125 16.08 10.24 4.00
C GLN A 125 16.33 9.78 5.44
N PRO A 126 17.59 9.70 5.89
CA PRO A 126 17.90 9.54 7.30
C PRO A 126 17.27 10.68 8.10
N ALA A 127 16.79 10.34 9.29
CA ALA A 127 16.23 11.33 10.21
C ALA A 127 17.33 12.27 10.72
#